data_b842396291ef2bb7273171dbf16cb286
#
_entry.id   b842396291ef2bb7273171dbf16cb286
#
_cell.length_a   1.000
_cell.length_b   1.000
_cell.length_c   1.000
_cell.angle_alpha   90.00
_cell.angle_beta   90.00
_cell.angle_gamma   90.00
#
_symmetry.space_group_name_H-M   'P 1'
#
loop_
_entity.id
_entity.type
_entity.pdbx_description
1 polymer ?
#
loop_
_entity_poly.entity_id
_entity_poly.type
_entity_poly.pdbx_seq_one_letter_code
_entity_poly.pdbx_strand_id
1 'polypeptide(L)'
;MNLIAAHLSQAWREHADPAWLDGWKPAPFALEGGFTEVVQMGEGPVLVLLPPLPGFKEAWVACAAPLSRRFRVLTFDLRVRFRGGPRWEALLLDLVRILDELAPGPVGVVGHSLGGALAQRLALERPERVQAMVLSSSFARVTTPPGHWYSRYVEQPFVLAGQRFLPQRLALAVARRLAARERWVYDPSCDDRVLEFVRFCIRDVGLDAVRSSLQLAFEHDTRAALPRLACPTLLVVGERESEFVSRAAAELETLIGGAELAVSPGVSHLHPLSGARWLAETLTSWMGPRLDRG
;
A
#
# COMPACT_ATOMS: atom_id res chain seq x y z
N MET A 1 -2.57 24.36 -10.60
CA MET A 1 -2.76 22.90 -10.85
C MET A 1 -3.38 22.31 -9.60
N ASN A 2 -4.47 21.56 -9.72
CA ASN A 2 -5.19 21.03 -8.57
C ASN A 2 -4.58 19.73 -8.06
N LEU A 3 -4.50 19.56 -6.72
CA LEU A 3 -4.10 18.31 -6.11
C LEU A 3 -5.19 17.26 -6.29
N ILE A 4 -4.86 16.12 -6.89
CA ILE A 4 -5.79 15.02 -7.17
C ILE A 4 -5.50 13.76 -6.36
N ALA A 5 -4.37 13.73 -5.66
CA ALA A 5 -3.89 12.57 -4.93
C ALA A 5 -4.15 12.65 -3.41
N ALA A 6 -3.89 11.55 -2.72
CA ALA A 6 -3.94 11.41 -1.27
C ALA A 6 -2.71 12.09 -0.65
N HIS A 7 -2.79 13.38 -0.43
CA HIS A 7 -1.69 14.17 0.09
C HIS A 7 -1.83 14.43 1.58
N LEU A 8 -0.73 14.30 2.31
CA LEU A 8 -0.64 14.68 3.71
C LEU A 8 -0.10 16.10 3.87
N SER A 9 -0.65 16.85 4.83
CA SER A 9 -0.06 18.11 5.26
C SER A 9 1.32 17.86 5.88
N GLN A 10 2.18 18.87 5.93
CA GLN A 10 3.53 18.70 6.50
C GLN A 10 3.53 18.32 7.99
N ALA A 11 2.39 18.50 8.68
CA ALA A 11 2.24 18.14 10.09
C ALA A 11 2.43 16.62 10.38
N TRP A 12 2.34 15.74 9.37
CA TRP A 12 2.63 14.32 9.55
C TRP A 12 4.03 14.04 10.09
N ARG A 13 5.00 14.94 9.81
CA ARG A 13 6.39 14.80 10.25
C ARG A 13 6.55 14.85 11.76
N GLU A 14 5.65 15.53 12.46
CA GLU A 14 5.63 15.61 13.93
C GLU A 14 5.22 14.27 14.58
N HIS A 15 4.56 13.41 13.81
CA HIS A 15 4.08 12.10 14.25
C HIS A 15 4.97 10.94 13.74
N ALA A 16 5.91 11.21 12.84
CA ALA A 16 6.82 10.22 12.30
C ALA A 16 8.05 10.03 13.21
N ASP A 17 8.70 8.86 13.11
CA ASP A 17 10.02 8.69 13.67
C ASP A 17 11.02 9.55 12.87
N PRO A 18 11.86 10.38 13.52
CA PRO A 18 12.85 11.20 12.83
C PRO A 18 13.78 10.40 11.89
N ALA A 19 14.08 9.13 12.24
CA ALA A 19 14.89 8.25 11.41
C ALA A 19 14.24 7.90 10.07
N TRP A 20 12.92 8.02 9.92
CA TRP A 20 12.21 7.77 8.66
C TRP A 20 12.32 8.94 7.69
N LEU A 21 12.71 10.13 8.18
CA LEU A 21 12.73 11.37 7.38
C LEU A 21 14.01 11.55 6.59
N ASP A 22 15.03 10.71 6.83
CA ASP A 22 16.30 10.83 6.13
C ASP A 22 16.14 10.60 4.62
N GLY A 23 16.53 11.61 3.84
CA GLY A 23 16.38 11.58 2.38
C GLY A 23 14.95 11.72 1.85
N TRP A 24 13.90 11.79 2.68
CA TRP A 24 12.50 11.88 2.26
C TRP A 24 12.14 13.28 1.77
N LYS A 25 12.21 13.48 0.46
CA LYS A 25 11.99 14.78 -0.21
C LYS A 25 10.89 14.63 -1.28
N PRO A 26 9.61 14.88 -0.94
CA PRO A 26 8.54 14.90 -1.91
C PRO A 26 8.72 16.03 -2.93
N ALA A 27 8.42 15.74 -4.20
CA ALA A 27 8.39 16.71 -5.28
C ALA A 27 7.07 16.60 -6.07
N PRO A 28 6.49 17.72 -6.52
CA PRO A 28 5.26 17.68 -7.32
C PRO A 28 5.52 17.05 -8.68
N PHE A 29 4.57 16.23 -9.14
CA PHE A 29 4.56 15.59 -10.44
C PHE A 29 3.24 15.84 -11.17
N ALA A 30 3.31 16.33 -12.39
CA ALA A 30 2.14 16.71 -13.18
C ALA A 30 1.44 15.48 -13.75
N LEU A 31 0.13 15.38 -13.49
CA LEU A 31 -0.76 14.35 -14.04
C LEU A 31 -1.92 14.99 -14.78
N GLU A 32 -2.69 14.18 -15.50
CA GLU A 32 -3.91 14.67 -16.14
C GLU A 32 -4.92 15.15 -15.10
N GLY A 33 -5.33 16.40 -15.22
CA GLY A 33 -6.31 17.04 -14.33
C GLY A 33 -5.72 17.59 -13.03
N GLY A 34 -4.39 17.45 -12.78
CA GLY A 34 -3.78 17.99 -11.58
C GLY A 34 -2.33 17.56 -11.33
N PHE A 35 -2.01 17.26 -10.09
CA PHE A 35 -0.68 16.79 -9.71
C PHE A 35 -0.74 15.80 -8.54
N THR A 36 0.31 15.00 -8.42
CA THR A 36 0.63 14.19 -7.25
C THR A 36 1.99 14.60 -6.69
N GLU A 37 2.37 14.05 -5.55
CA GLU A 37 3.76 14.14 -5.06
C GLU A 37 4.45 12.79 -5.24
N VAL A 38 5.71 12.85 -5.66
CA VAL A 38 6.59 11.69 -5.78
C VAL A 38 7.79 11.84 -4.85
N VAL A 39 8.32 10.73 -4.36
CA VAL A 39 9.59 10.64 -3.66
C VAL A 39 10.49 9.71 -4.45
N GLN A 40 11.72 10.16 -4.71
CA GLN A 40 12.79 9.36 -5.28
C GLN A 40 13.97 9.36 -4.31
N MET A 41 14.54 8.19 -4.02
CA MET A 41 15.66 8.03 -3.08
C MET A 41 16.61 6.93 -3.56
N GLY A 42 17.90 7.15 -3.39
CA GLY A 42 18.93 6.16 -3.73
C GLY A 42 19.23 6.07 -5.23
N GLU A 43 20.10 5.13 -5.56
CA GLU A 43 20.57 4.82 -6.91
C GLU A 43 20.49 3.31 -7.18
N GLY A 44 20.65 2.88 -8.43
CA GLY A 44 20.59 1.47 -8.83
C GLY A 44 19.28 1.09 -9.50
N PRO A 45 18.93 -0.21 -9.51
CA PRO A 45 17.69 -0.69 -10.11
C PRO A 45 16.46 -0.03 -9.49
N VAL A 46 15.45 0.26 -10.30
CA VAL A 46 14.25 0.95 -9.82
C VAL A 46 13.34 0.01 -9.05
N LEU A 47 12.97 0.42 -7.84
CA LEU A 47 11.99 -0.25 -6.99
C LEU A 47 10.81 0.70 -6.72
N VAL A 48 9.66 0.38 -7.28
CA VAL A 48 8.44 1.16 -7.12
C VAL A 48 7.63 0.64 -5.94
N LEU A 49 7.32 1.51 -4.99
CA LEU A 49 6.53 1.18 -3.80
C LEU A 49 5.13 1.80 -3.91
N LEU A 50 4.12 0.95 -4.11
CA LEU A 50 2.73 1.37 -4.27
C LEU A 50 2.01 1.33 -2.92
N PRO A 51 1.49 2.48 -2.44
CA PRO A 51 0.92 2.58 -1.10
C PRO A 51 -0.44 1.89 -0.94
N PRO A 52 -0.79 1.50 0.29
CA PRO A 52 -2.12 0.98 0.62
C PRO A 52 -3.19 2.07 0.53
N LEU A 53 -4.45 1.70 0.77
CA LEU A 53 -5.49 2.70 1.01
C LEU A 53 -5.14 3.55 2.27
N PRO A 54 -5.45 4.84 2.30
CA PRO A 54 -6.12 5.63 1.27
C PRO A 54 -5.19 6.23 0.20
N GLY A 55 -3.95 5.76 0.05
CA GLY A 55 -3.11 6.08 -1.08
C GLY A 55 -1.98 7.08 -0.81
N PHE A 56 -1.63 7.37 0.44
CA PHE A 56 -0.50 8.24 0.77
C PHE A 56 0.84 7.50 0.75
N LYS A 57 1.85 8.07 0.13
CA LYS A 57 3.21 7.51 -0.03
C LYS A 57 3.94 7.29 1.30
N GLU A 58 3.58 8.05 2.35
CA GLU A 58 4.19 7.96 3.67
C GLU A 58 3.97 6.61 4.36
N ALA A 59 3.06 5.76 3.84
CA ALA A 59 2.96 4.36 4.26
C ALA A 59 4.28 3.58 4.09
N TRP A 60 5.18 4.04 3.21
CA TRP A 60 6.47 3.44 2.93
C TRP A 60 7.66 4.17 3.58
N VAL A 61 7.41 5.23 4.34
CA VAL A 61 8.47 6.12 4.86
C VAL A 61 9.52 5.37 5.69
N ALA A 62 9.10 4.39 6.49
CA ALA A 62 10.02 3.59 7.32
C ALA A 62 10.89 2.61 6.51
N CYS A 63 10.41 2.16 5.34
CA CYS A 63 11.12 1.22 4.47
C CYS A 63 12.02 1.94 3.45
N ALA A 64 11.70 3.17 3.08
CA ALA A 64 12.34 3.85 1.94
C ALA A 64 13.85 4.05 2.15
N ALA A 65 14.27 4.59 3.31
CA ALA A 65 15.68 4.83 3.60
C ALA A 65 16.54 3.53 3.60
N PRO A 66 16.17 2.44 4.27
CA PRO A 66 16.94 1.19 4.15
C PRO A 66 16.96 0.62 2.72
N LEU A 67 15.86 0.68 1.98
CA LEU A 67 15.79 0.20 0.59
C LEU A 67 16.62 1.06 -0.36
N SER A 68 16.72 2.38 -0.13
CA SER A 68 17.47 3.31 -0.98
C SER A 68 18.98 3.08 -0.96
N ARG A 69 19.49 2.26 -0.04
CA ARG A 69 20.90 1.82 -0.04
C ARG A 69 21.24 0.89 -1.20
N ARG A 70 20.22 0.25 -1.79
CA ARG A 70 20.41 -0.77 -2.84
C ARG A 70 19.63 -0.45 -4.11
N PHE A 71 18.55 0.28 -4.00
CA PHE A 71 17.61 0.55 -5.09
C PHE A 71 17.39 2.06 -5.26
N ARG A 72 17.07 2.46 -6.47
CA ARG A 72 16.41 3.74 -6.69
C ARG A 72 14.91 3.57 -6.37
N VAL A 73 14.56 3.89 -5.14
CA VAL A 73 13.19 3.81 -4.63
C VAL A 73 12.34 4.93 -5.23
N LEU A 74 11.16 4.57 -5.73
CA LEU A 74 10.15 5.50 -6.24
C LEU A 74 8.82 5.21 -5.55
N THR A 75 8.22 6.21 -4.92
CA THR A 75 6.86 6.12 -4.37
C THR A 75 6.10 7.43 -4.59
N PHE A 76 4.78 7.39 -4.58
CA PHE A 76 3.94 8.56 -4.85
C PHE A 76 2.56 8.40 -4.23
N ASP A 77 1.83 9.52 -4.13
CA ASP A 77 0.44 9.49 -3.67
C ASP A 77 -0.49 9.02 -4.78
N LEU A 78 -1.39 8.07 -4.46
CA LEU A 78 -2.40 7.61 -5.42
C LEU A 78 -3.51 8.65 -5.58
N ARG A 79 -4.07 8.73 -6.78
CA ARG A 79 -5.25 9.54 -7.06
C ARG A 79 -6.42 9.08 -6.19
N VAL A 80 -7.07 10.02 -5.53
CA VAL A 80 -8.27 9.78 -4.70
C VAL A 80 -9.41 10.73 -5.05
N ARG A 81 -9.13 11.78 -5.83
CA ARG A 81 -10.15 12.70 -6.34
C ARG A 81 -10.42 12.41 -7.81
N PHE A 82 -11.61 11.94 -8.09
CA PHE A 82 -12.04 11.53 -9.41
C PHE A 82 -13.25 12.35 -9.85
N ARG A 83 -13.32 12.64 -11.15
CA ARG A 83 -14.57 13.10 -11.78
C ARG A 83 -15.37 11.85 -12.20
N GLY A 84 -16.59 11.74 -11.72
CA GLY A 84 -17.49 10.62 -12.06
C GLY A 84 -17.23 9.31 -11.31
N GLY A 85 -16.55 9.37 -10.15
CA GLY A 85 -16.24 8.22 -9.30
C GLY A 85 -14.84 7.62 -9.53
N PRO A 86 -14.34 6.84 -8.57
CA PRO A 86 -13.02 6.22 -8.67
C PRO A 86 -12.97 5.18 -9.80
N ARG A 87 -11.83 5.10 -10.48
CA ARG A 87 -11.61 4.19 -11.60
C ARG A 87 -10.19 3.65 -11.60
N TRP A 88 -10.06 2.36 -11.76
CA TRP A 88 -8.76 1.68 -11.84
C TRP A 88 -7.92 2.14 -13.03
N GLU A 89 -8.56 2.40 -14.16
CA GLU A 89 -7.90 2.88 -15.38
C GLU A 89 -7.17 4.21 -15.14
N ALA A 90 -7.77 5.11 -14.35
CA ALA A 90 -7.14 6.38 -14.02
C ALA A 90 -5.90 6.22 -13.13
N LEU A 91 -5.94 5.29 -12.14
CA LEU A 91 -4.77 4.97 -11.31
C LEU A 91 -3.66 4.34 -12.14
N LEU A 92 -4.02 3.42 -13.03
CA LEU A 92 -3.05 2.73 -13.88
C LEU A 92 -2.41 3.71 -14.89
N LEU A 93 -3.19 4.61 -15.49
CA LEU A 93 -2.67 5.66 -16.38
C LEU A 93 -1.71 6.60 -15.64
N ASP A 94 -2.04 7.01 -14.41
CA ASP A 94 -1.15 7.82 -13.60
C ASP A 94 0.16 7.08 -13.30
N LEU A 95 0.09 5.80 -12.89
CA LEU A 95 1.26 4.96 -12.64
C LEU A 95 2.13 4.81 -13.90
N VAL A 96 1.53 4.45 -15.03
CA VAL A 96 2.26 4.30 -16.31
C VAL A 96 2.94 5.61 -16.68
N ARG A 97 2.27 6.75 -16.58
CA ARG A 97 2.86 8.06 -16.86
C ARG A 97 4.06 8.38 -15.96
N ILE A 98 3.94 8.11 -14.65
CA ILE A 98 5.04 8.30 -13.71
C ILE A 98 6.23 7.40 -14.08
N LEU A 99 5.97 6.15 -14.43
CA LEU A 99 7.01 5.21 -14.84
C LEU A 99 7.67 5.62 -16.16
N ASP A 100 6.90 6.06 -17.16
CA ASP A 100 7.44 6.46 -18.46
C ASP A 100 8.39 7.65 -18.34
N GLU A 101 8.09 8.59 -17.44
CA GLU A 101 8.90 9.79 -17.25
C GLU A 101 10.07 9.58 -16.27
N LEU A 102 9.85 8.86 -15.16
CA LEU A 102 10.84 8.74 -14.08
C LEU A 102 11.60 7.41 -14.07
N ALA A 103 11.09 6.37 -14.70
CA ALA A 103 11.66 5.03 -14.69
C ALA A 103 11.43 4.32 -16.03
N PRO A 104 11.98 4.81 -17.15
CA PRO A 104 11.82 4.18 -18.46
C PRO A 104 12.49 2.80 -18.44
N GLY A 105 11.72 1.74 -18.70
CA GLY A 105 12.18 0.35 -18.68
C GLY A 105 11.48 -0.51 -17.63
N PRO A 106 11.89 -1.79 -17.50
CA PRO A 106 11.34 -2.69 -16.49
C PRO A 106 11.73 -2.28 -15.08
N VAL A 107 10.82 -2.46 -14.12
CA VAL A 107 11.02 -2.09 -12.71
C VAL A 107 10.65 -3.24 -11.78
N GLY A 108 11.19 -3.24 -10.56
CA GLY A 108 10.64 -4.00 -9.45
C GLY A 108 9.44 -3.26 -8.87
N VAL A 109 8.36 -3.99 -8.58
CA VAL A 109 7.14 -3.39 -8.02
C VAL A 109 6.81 -4.05 -6.70
N VAL A 110 6.62 -3.26 -5.66
CA VAL A 110 6.11 -3.69 -4.36
C VAL A 110 4.80 -2.98 -4.10
N GLY A 111 3.71 -3.71 -4.02
CA GLY A 111 2.40 -3.14 -3.70
C GLY A 111 1.88 -3.66 -2.38
N HIS A 112 1.52 -2.74 -1.46
CA HIS A 112 0.90 -3.11 -0.20
C HIS A 112 -0.61 -2.94 -0.26
N SER A 113 -1.37 -3.96 0.15
CA SER A 113 -2.83 -3.91 0.21
C SER A 113 -3.45 -3.45 -1.13
N LEU A 114 -4.11 -2.29 -1.19
CA LEU A 114 -4.62 -1.69 -2.43
C LEU A 114 -3.52 -1.44 -3.48
N GLY A 115 -2.32 -1.05 -3.03
CA GLY A 115 -1.16 -0.92 -3.92
C GLY A 115 -0.77 -2.23 -4.59
N GLY A 116 -0.96 -3.38 -3.91
CA GLY A 116 -0.78 -4.70 -4.50
C GLY A 116 -1.83 -5.02 -5.58
N ALA A 117 -3.07 -4.57 -5.41
CA ALA A 117 -4.08 -4.67 -6.45
C ALA A 117 -3.72 -3.83 -7.70
N LEU A 118 -3.11 -2.65 -7.50
CA LEU A 118 -2.60 -1.83 -8.60
C LEU A 118 -1.37 -2.47 -9.26
N ALA A 119 -0.46 -3.09 -8.49
CA ALA A 119 0.68 -3.84 -9.01
C ALA A 119 0.25 -5.01 -9.91
N GLN A 120 -0.77 -5.77 -9.50
CA GLN A 120 -1.35 -6.85 -10.31
C GLN A 120 -1.87 -6.31 -11.66
N ARG A 121 -2.60 -5.20 -11.65
CA ARG A 121 -3.10 -4.58 -12.89
C ARG A 121 -1.97 -4.11 -13.79
N LEU A 122 -0.93 -3.48 -13.24
CA LEU A 122 0.24 -3.10 -14.03
C LEU A 122 0.89 -4.33 -14.68
N ALA A 123 1.14 -5.38 -13.91
CA ALA A 123 1.80 -6.60 -14.41
C ALA A 123 0.95 -7.36 -15.44
N LEU A 124 -0.38 -7.29 -15.36
CA LEU A 124 -1.29 -7.90 -16.32
C LEU A 124 -1.44 -7.09 -17.61
N GLU A 125 -1.47 -5.76 -17.52
CA GLU A 125 -1.73 -4.86 -18.65
C GLU A 125 -0.44 -4.37 -19.33
N ARG A 126 0.69 -4.36 -18.59
CA ARG A 126 2.02 -3.92 -19.05
C ARG A 126 3.10 -4.89 -18.55
N PRO A 127 3.06 -6.19 -18.92
CA PRO A 127 3.99 -7.18 -18.41
C PRO A 127 5.46 -6.83 -18.69
N GLU A 128 5.75 -6.12 -19.77
CA GLU A 128 7.09 -5.63 -20.12
C GLU A 128 7.65 -4.60 -19.13
N ARG A 129 6.79 -3.99 -18.31
CA ARG A 129 7.20 -2.98 -17.32
C ARG A 129 7.53 -3.57 -15.96
N VAL A 130 7.21 -4.85 -15.70
CA VAL A 130 7.36 -5.46 -14.37
C VAL A 130 8.34 -6.63 -14.45
N GLN A 131 9.55 -6.40 -13.94
CA GLN A 131 10.61 -7.41 -13.91
C GLN A 131 10.41 -8.42 -12.77
N ALA A 132 9.94 -7.96 -11.63
CA ALA A 132 9.56 -8.77 -10.48
C ALA A 132 8.54 -8.02 -9.61
N MET A 133 7.66 -8.75 -8.94
CA MET A 133 6.56 -8.17 -8.17
C MET A 133 6.52 -8.71 -6.73
N VAL A 134 6.24 -7.84 -5.76
CA VAL A 134 5.90 -8.24 -4.40
C VAL A 134 4.49 -7.76 -4.06
N LEU A 135 3.66 -8.68 -3.63
CA LEU A 135 2.31 -8.42 -3.13
C LEU A 135 2.30 -8.55 -1.61
N SER A 136 2.31 -7.40 -0.94
CA SER A 136 2.38 -7.29 0.51
C SER A 136 0.97 -7.14 1.08
N SER A 137 0.48 -8.13 1.82
CA SER A 137 -0.88 -8.20 2.41
C SER A 137 -1.97 -7.76 1.45
N SER A 138 -1.92 -8.24 0.20
CA SER A 138 -2.83 -7.87 -0.88
C SER A 138 -3.87 -8.96 -1.14
N PHE A 139 -4.67 -8.77 -2.16
CA PHE A 139 -5.81 -9.63 -2.49
C PHE A 139 -6.05 -9.67 -4.01
N ALA A 140 -6.56 -10.79 -4.52
CA ALA A 140 -7.07 -10.89 -5.89
C ALA A 140 -8.48 -10.30 -6.01
N ARG A 141 -9.24 -10.39 -4.92
CA ARG A 141 -10.58 -9.81 -4.75
C ARG A 141 -10.89 -9.63 -3.27
N VAL A 142 -11.62 -8.59 -2.94
CA VAL A 142 -12.22 -8.46 -1.60
C VAL A 142 -13.50 -9.28 -1.54
N THR A 143 -13.45 -10.42 -0.86
CA THR A 143 -14.63 -11.22 -0.56
C THR A 143 -15.18 -10.83 0.80
N THR A 144 -16.37 -10.23 0.83
CA THR A 144 -17.12 -10.08 2.08
C THR A 144 -17.95 -11.33 2.29
N PRO A 145 -17.76 -12.09 3.38
CA PRO A 145 -18.63 -13.22 3.70
C PRO A 145 -20.11 -12.78 3.75
N PRO A 146 -21.05 -13.69 3.42
CA PRO A 146 -22.48 -13.42 3.58
C PRO A 146 -22.78 -12.98 5.01
N GLY A 147 -23.49 -11.86 5.18
CA GLY A 147 -23.77 -11.27 6.50
C GLY A 147 -22.88 -10.07 6.91
N HIS A 148 -21.76 -9.83 6.24
CA HIS A 148 -20.85 -8.71 6.54
C HIS A 148 -21.25 -7.37 5.89
N TRP A 149 -22.45 -7.27 5.29
CA TRP A 149 -22.97 -5.98 4.80
C TRP A 149 -22.97 -4.90 5.89
N TYR A 150 -23.24 -5.29 7.14
CA TYR A 150 -23.23 -4.40 8.29
C TYR A 150 -21.82 -3.85 8.55
N SER A 151 -20.80 -4.71 8.54
CA SER A 151 -19.41 -4.29 8.68
C SER A 151 -19.00 -3.34 7.56
N ARG A 152 -19.40 -3.63 6.32
CA ARG A 152 -19.07 -2.82 5.14
C ARG A 152 -19.76 -1.45 5.13
N TYR A 153 -21.06 -1.41 5.42
CA TYR A 153 -21.86 -0.19 5.21
C TYR A 153 -22.15 0.60 6.48
N VAL A 154 -21.98 0.02 7.65
CA VAL A 154 -22.27 0.64 8.94
C VAL A 154 -21.02 0.72 9.83
N GLU A 155 -20.40 -0.41 10.11
CA GLU A 155 -19.32 -0.48 11.09
C GLU A 155 -18.05 0.22 10.60
N GLN A 156 -17.58 -0.07 9.41
CA GLN A 156 -16.37 0.56 8.87
C GLN A 156 -16.51 2.08 8.68
N PRO A 157 -17.59 2.62 8.08
CA PRO A 157 -17.83 4.05 8.05
C PRO A 157 -17.93 4.66 9.45
N PHE A 158 -18.54 3.96 10.41
CA PHE A 158 -18.66 4.43 11.79
C PHE A 158 -17.31 4.45 12.51
N VAL A 159 -16.47 3.40 12.34
CA VAL A 159 -15.11 3.35 12.88
C VAL A 159 -14.25 4.46 12.28
N LEU A 160 -14.31 4.67 10.97
CA LEU A 160 -13.59 5.75 10.29
C LEU A 160 -14.07 7.14 10.74
N ALA A 161 -15.38 7.34 10.89
CA ALA A 161 -15.92 8.56 11.45
C ALA A 161 -15.48 8.77 12.90
N GLY A 162 -15.48 7.71 13.69
CA GLY A 162 -14.99 7.72 15.07
C GLY A 162 -13.51 8.12 15.16
N GLN A 163 -12.65 7.66 14.24
CA GLN A 163 -11.26 8.09 14.17
C GLN A 163 -11.10 9.61 13.98
N ARG A 164 -12.06 10.25 13.30
CA ARG A 164 -12.05 11.70 13.06
C ARG A 164 -12.56 12.52 14.24
N PHE A 165 -13.60 12.06 14.94
CA PHE A 165 -14.35 12.86 15.90
C PHE A 165 -14.07 12.52 17.36
N LEU A 166 -13.57 11.32 17.66
CA LEU A 166 -13.26 10.91 19.02
C LEU A 166 -11.95 11.52 19.54
N PRO A 167 -11.87 11.88 20.84
CA PRO A 167 -10.60 12.18 21.48
C PRO A 167 -9.60 11.05 21.30
N GLN A 168 -8.32 11.38 21.17
CA GLN A 168 -7.25 10.42 20.82
C GLN A 168 -7.25 9.18 21.70
N ARG A 169 -7.29 9.35 23.03
CA ARG A 169 -7.30 8.24 24.00
C ARG A 169 -8.49 7.28 23.78
N LEU A 170 -9.67 7.84 23.50
CA LEU A 170 -10.88 7.04 23.31
C LEU A 170 -10.85 6.33 21.95
N ALA A 171 -10.38 7.00 20.90
CA ALA A 171 -10.24 6.38 19.57
C ALA A 171 -9.21 5.24 19.58
N LEU A 172 -8.08 5.39 20.28
CA LEU A 172 -7.10 4.31 20.47
C LEU A 172 -7.67 3.15 21.27
N ALA A 173 -8.42 3.42 22.35
CA ALA A 173 -9.06 2.37 23.13
C ALA A 173 -10.11 1.59 22.32
N VAL A 174 -10.91 2.29 21.50
CA VAL A 174 -11.88 1.67 20.58
C VAL A 174 -11.16 0.88 19.50
N ALA A 175 -10.11 1.44 18.88
CA ALA A 175 -9.32 0.76 17.86
C ALA A 175 -8.69 -0.52 18.40
N ARG A 176 -8.08 -0.47 19.60
CA ARG A 176 -7.50 -1.64 20.28
C ARG A 176 -8.56 -2.70 20.60
N ARG A 177 -9.76 -2.29 21.05
CA ARG A 177 -10.85 -3.21 21.38
C ARG A 177 -11.41 -3.90 20.12
N LEU A 178 -11.53 -3.17 19.02
CA LEU A 178 -11.95 -3.72 17.73
C LEU A 178 -10.87 -4.62 17.13
N ALA A 179 -9.61 -4.23 17.18
CA ALA A 179 -8.48 -5.04 16.76
C ALA A 179 -8.37 -6.37 17.53
N ALA A 180 -8.58 -6.33 18.86
CA ALA A 180 -8.62 -7.54 19.68
C ALA A 180 -9.77 -8.47 19.31
N ARG A 181 -10.88 -7.94 18.77
CA ARG A 181 -12.07 -8.70 18.40
C ARG A 181 -11.98 -9.26 16.97
N GLU A 182 -11.42 -8.50 16.02
CA GLU A 182 -11.47 -8.82 14.58
C GLU A 182 -10.10 -8.86 13.88
N ARG A 183 -9.00 -8.48 14.54
CA ARG A 183 -7.62 -8.42 14.00
C ARG A 183 -7.49 -7.71 12.64
N TRP A 184 -8.30 -6.69 12.40
CA TRP A 184 -8.52 -6.19 11.04
C TRP A 184 -7.43 -5.25 10.50
N VAL A 185 -7.07 -4.20 11.20
CA VAL A 185 -6.11 -3.18 10.72
C VAL A 185 -5.12 -2.80 11.83
N TYR A 186 -5.51 -2.96 13.08
CA TYR A 186 -4.72 -2.58 14.24
C TYR A 186 -4.34 -3.82 15.02
N ASP A 187 -3.08 -4.20 14.97
CA ASP A 187 -2.56 -5.20 15.90
C ASP A 187 -2.40 -4.54 17.27
N PRO A 188 -2.94 -5.14 18.35
CA PRO A 188 -2.71 -4.67 19.73
C PRO A 188 -1.22 -4.65 20.13
N SER A 189 -0.36 -5.39 19.43
CA SER A 189 1.10 -5.39 19.61
C SER A 189 1.81 -4.33 18.78
N CYS A 190 1.09 -3.56 17.95
CA CYS A 190 1.67 -2.48 17.17
C CYS A 190 2.12 -1.35 18.11
N ASP A 191 3.31 -0.80 17.87
CA ASP A 191 3.82 0.37 18.58
C ASP A 191 2.78 1.50 18.51
N ASP A 192 2.50 2.12 19.66
CA ASP A 192 1.55 3.22 19.78
C ASP A 192 1.89 4.38 18.83
N ARG A 193 3.16 4.63 18.56
CA ARG A 193 3.61 5.64 17.58
C ARG A 193 3.14 5.33 16.18
N VAL A 194 3.22 4.06 15.74
CA VAL A 194 2.74 3.63 14.42
C VAL A 194 1.23 3.85 14.31
N LEU A 195 0.49 3.49 15.36
CA LEU A 195 -0.96 3.71 15.38
C LEU A 195 -1.34 5.20 15.39
N GLU A 196 -0.61 6.03 16.12
CA GLU A 196 -0.80 7.48 16.13
C GLU A 196 -0.50 8.10 14.78
N PHE A 197 0.60 7.69 14.15
CA PHE A 197 0.99 8.10 12.81
C PHE A 197 -0.09 7.75 11.77
N VAL A 198 -0.50 6.48 11.69
CA VAL A 198 -1.53 6.02 10.75
C VAL A 198 -2.85 6.73 10.98
N ARG A 199 -3.26 6.93 12.24
CA ARG A 199 -4.46 7.69 12.57
C ARG A 199 -4.39 9.13 12.09
N PHE A 200 -3.26 9.80 12.33
CA PHE A 200 -3.03 11.15 11.82
C PHE A 200 -3.21 11.16 10.30
N CYS A 201 -2.52 10.27 9.57
CA CYS A 201 -2.58 10.19 8.12
C CYS A 201 -4.01 10.00 7.59
N ILE A 202 -4.78 9.08 8.18
CA ILE A 202 -6.17 8.85 7.77
C ILE A 202 -7.04 10.10 7.98
N ARG A 203 -6.83 10.82 9.08
CA ARG A 203 -7.58 12.06 9.37
C ARG A 203 -7.20 13.19 8.40
N ASP A 204 -5.93 13.30 8.08
CA ASP A 204 -5.38 14.39 7.27
C ASP A 204 -5.78 14.22 5.80
N VAL A 205 -5.68 13.03 5.24
CA VAL A 205 -6.14 12.72 3.87
C VAL A 205 -7.64 12.91 3.71
N GLY A 206 -8.42 12.58 4.72
CA GLY A 206 -9.87 12.78 4.78
C GLY A 206 -10.69 11.57 4.33
N LEU A 207 -11.99 11.60 4.70
CA LEU A 207 -12.91 10.47 4.51
C LEU A 207 -13.23 10.18 3.04
N ASP A 208 -13.22 11.20 2.18
CA ASP A 208 -13.50 11.03 0.75
C ASP A 208 -12.42 10.17 0.06
N ALA A 209 -11.15 10.36 0.45
CA ALA A 209 -10.04 9.55 -0.03
C ALA A 209 -10.19 8.09 0.41
N VAL A 210 -10.54 7.87 1.68
CA VAL A 210 -10.79 6.53 2.22
C VAL A 210 -11.95 5.86 1.50
N ARG A 211 -13.07 6.59 1.29
CA ARG A 211 -14.24 6.07 0.59
C ARG A 211 -13.92 5.67 -0.86
N SER A 212 -13.22 6.55 -1.60
CA SER A 212 -12.82 6.25 -2.98
C SER A 212 -11.91 5.03 -3.06
N SER A 213 -10.95 4.90 -2.14
CA SER A 213 -10.03 3.77 -2.09
C SER A 213 -10.72 2.46 -1.70
N LEU A 214 -11.69 2.50 -0.78
CA LEU A 214 -12.53 1.34 -0.45
C LEU A 214 -13.38 0.89 -1.63
N GLN A 215 -13.97 1.84 -2.39
CA GLN A 215 -14.73 1.50 -3.58
C GLN A 215 -13.85 0.76 -4.61
N LEU A 216 -12.64 1.28 -4.88
CA LEU A 216 -11.67 0.59 -5.74
C LEU A 216 -11.36 -0.82 -5.24
N ALA A 217 -11.09 -0.98 -3.95
CA ALA A 217 -10.79 -2.30 -3.37
C ALA A 217 -11.94 -3.29 -3.60
N PHE A 218 -13.20 -2.86 -3.44
CA PHE A 218 -14.36 -3.71 -3.65
C PHE A 218 -14.68 -4.01 -5.12
N GLU A 219 -14.27 -3.14 -6.04
CA GLU A 219 -14.43 -3.35 -7.49
C GLU A 219 -13.29 -4.16 -8.11
N HIS A 220 -12.20 -4.39 -7.34
CA HIS A 220 -11.07 -5.17 -7.82
C HIS A 220 -11.39 -6.66 -7.88
N ASP A 221 -11.18 -7.25 -9.05
CA ASP A 221 -11.18 -8.71 -9.27
C ASP A 221 -10.23 -9.05 -10.41
N THR A 222 -9.13 -9.71 -10.10
CA THR A 222 -8.11 -10.15 -11.07
C THR A 222 -7.98 -11.66 -11.14
N ARG A 223 -8.79 -12.42 -10.42
CA ARG A 223 -8.67 -13.88 -10.28
C ARG A 223 -8.58 -14.62 -11.62
N ALA A 224 -9.41 -14.26 -12.59
CA ALA A 224 -9.39 -14.87 -13.91
C ALA A 224 -8.13 -14.57 -14.73
N ALA A 225 -7.42 -13.48 -14.40
CA ALA A 225 -6.25 -13.03 -15.13
C ALA A 225 -4.92 -13.43 -14.49
N LEU A 226 -4.88 -13.59 -13.17
CA LEU A 226 -3.65 -13.90 -12.41
C LEU A 226 -2.89 -15.16 -12.88
N PRO A 227 -3.53 -16.24 -13.36
CA PRO A 227 -2.78 -17.38 -13.89
C PRO A 227 -1.89 -17.05 -15.13
N ARG A 228 -2.08 -15.89 -15.74
CA ARG A 228 -1.28 -15.41 -16.89
C ARG A 228 -0.09 -14.54 -16.49
N LEU A 229 0.09 -14.26 -15.19
CA LEU A 229 1.25 -13.50 -14.71
C LEU A 229 2.55 -14.24 -15.03
N ALA A 230 3.47 -13.52 -15.68
CA ALA A 230 4.75 -14.08 -16.10
C ALA A 230 5.94 -13.66 -15.23
N CYS A 231 5.80 -12.56 -14.46
CA CYS A 231 6.88 -12.07 -13.62
C CYS A 231 7.01 -12.87 -12.32
N PRO A 232 8.25 -13.11 -11.83
CA PRO A 232 8.47 -13.66 -10.50
C PRO A 232 7.69 -12.87 -9.45
N THR A 233 6.98 -13.58 -8.57
CA THR A 233 6.12 -12.95 -7.57
C THR A 233 6.41 -13.48 -6.17
N LEU A 234 6.61 -12.55 -5.20
CA LEU A 234 6.67 -12.85 -3.79
C LEU A 234 5.41 -12.32 -3.09
N LEU A 235 4.79 -13.16 -2.31
CA LEU A 235 3.73 -12.79 -1.38
C LEU A 235 4.35 -12.52 -0.01
N VAL A 236 4.02 -11.39 0.60
CA VAL A 236 4.45 -11.05 1.95
C VAL A 236 3.22 -10.83 2.82
N VAL A 237 3.17 -11.47 3.97
CA VAL A 237 2.11 -11.30 4.97
C VAL A 237 2.68 -11.13 6.36
N GLY A 238 1.97 -10.45 7.26
CA GLY A 238 2.32 -10.45 8.68
C GLY A 238 1.89 -11.75 9.35
N GLU A 239 2.67 -12.23 10.33
CA GLU A 239 2.33 -13.43 11.11
C GLU A 239 0.99 -13.27 11.84
N ARG A 240 0.61 -12.04 12.21
CA ARG A 240 -0.60 -11.71 12.95
C ARG A 240 -1.67 -11.05 12.09
N GLU A 241 -1.69 -11.37 10.80
CA GLU A 241 -2.72 -10.88 9.89
C GLU A 241 -4.10 -11.36 10.26
N SER A 242 -5.10 -10.62 9.80
CA SER A 242 -6.49 -11.07 9.87
C SER A 242 -6.71 -12.34 9.04
N GLU A 243 -7.71 -13.12 9.40
CA GLU A 243 -8.10 -14.29 8.65
C GLU A 243 -8.42 -13.95 7.17
N PHE A 244 -9.00 -12.77 6.94
CA PHE A 244 -9.27 -12.28 5.58
C PHE A 244 -7.98 -12.15 4.75
N VAL A 245 -6.95 -11.49 5.27
CA VAL A 245 -5.69 -11.29 4.55
C VAL A 245 -4.95 -12.63 4.35
N SER A 246 -4.96 -13.49 5.38
CA SER A 246 -4.34 -14.81 5.28
C SER A 246 -5.01 -15.68 4.20
N ARG A 247 -6.34 -15.66 4.10
CA ARG A 247 -7.09 -16.33 3.04
C ARG A 247 -6.82 -15.73 1.66
N ALA A 248 -6.74 -14.40 1.56
CA ALA A 248 -6.42 -13.71 0.32
C ALA A 248 -5.01 -14.05 -0.18
N ALA A 249 -4.04 -14.19 0.73
CA ALA A 249 -2.69 -14.62 0.37
C ALA A 249 -2.67 -16.06 -0.14
N ALA A 250 -3.38 -16.98 0.50
CA ALA A 250 -3.51 -18.37 0.04
C ALA A 250 -4.22 -18.46 -1.33
N GLU A 251 -5.22 -17.60 -1.58
CA GLU A 251 -5.86 -17.48 -2.90
C GLU A 251 -4.86 -17.01 -3.96
N LEU A 252 -4.08 -15.95 -3.66
CA LEU A 252 -3.03 -15.44 -4.55
C LEU A 252 -1.96 -16.49 -4.85
N GLU A 253 -1.50 -17.23 -3.84
CA GLU A 253 -0.53 -18.33 -4.00
C GLU A 253 -1.06 -19.43 -4.94
N THR A 254 -2.33 -19.74 -4.84
CA THR A 254 -3.00 -20.72 -5.73
C THR A 254 -3.13 -20.20 -7.16
N LEU A 255 -3.42 -18.91 -7.33
CA LEU A 255 -3.69 -18.31 -8.63
C LEU A 255 -2.43 -17.93 -9.41
N ILE A 256 -1.35 -17.57 -8.70
CA ILE A 256 -0.08 -17.14 -9.30
C ILE A 256 0.90 -18.31 -9.28
N GLY A 257 1.07 -18.96 -10.43
CA GLY A 257 1.99 -20.10 -10.54
C GLY A 257 3.43 -19.72 -10.15
N GLY A 258 4.01 -20.45 -9.20
CA GLY A 258 5.38 -20.23 -8.73
C GLY A 258 5.56 -19.02 -7.80
N ALA A 259 4.49 -18.47 -7.24
CA ALA A 259 4.60 -17.45 -6.20
C ALA A 259 5.29 -18.03 -4.95
N GLU A 260 6.21 -17.23 -4.38
CA GLU A 260 6.87 -17.53 -3.11
C GLU A 260 6.13 -16.82 -1.98
N LEU A 261 6.16 -17.36 -0.76
CA LEU A 261 5.54 -16.75 0.43
C LEU A 261 6.59 -16.44 1.50
N ALA A 262 6.55 -15.24 2.03
CA ALA A 262 7.33 -14.82 3.20
C ALA A 262 6.41 -14.26 4.29
N VAL A 263 6.68 -14.63 5.55
CA VAL A 263 5.86 -14.20 6.70
C VAL A 263 6.68 -13.27 7.58
N SER A 264 6.21 -12.04 7.75
CA SER A 264 6.84 -11.03 8.61
C SER A 264 6.53 -11.33 10.08
N PRO A 265 7.55 -11.62 10.92
CA PRO A 265 7.32 -12.14 12.26
C PRO A 265 6.76 -11.07 13.21
N GLY A 266 5.81 -11.46 14.04
CA GLY A 266 5.27 -10.68 15.15
C GLY A 266 4.42 -9.46 14.78
N VAL A 267 4.14 -9.22 13.50
CA VAL A 267 3.43 -8.05 13.01
C VAL A 267 2.18 -8.40 12.20
N SER A 268 1.31 -7.43 11.98
CA SER A 268 0.10 -7.58 11.16
C SER A 268 0.12 -6.64 9.95
N HIS A 269 -1.03 -6.18 9.51
CA HIS A 269 -1.23 -5.40 8.28
C HIS A 269 -0.36 -4.14 8.15
N LEU A 270 0.06 -3.52 9.27
CA LEU A 270 0.92 -2.33 9.25
C LEU A 270 2.43 -2.64 9.13
N HIS A 271 2.81 -3.83 8.66
CA HIS A 271 4.19 -4.27 8.62
C HIS A 271 5.13 -3.37 7.77
N PRO A 272 4.70 -2.58 6.77
CA PRO A 272 5.60 -1.60 6.15
C PRO A 272 6.11 -0.53 7.12
N LEU A 273 5.45 -0.33 8.26
CA LEU A 273 5.85 0.59 9.33
C LEU A 273 6.40 -0.18 10.54
N SER A 274 5.60 -1.10 11.11
CA SER A 274 5.97 -1.83 12.34
C SER A 274 7.02 -2.92 12.13
N GLY A 275 7.13 -3.49 10.92
CA GLY A 275 8.10 -4.50 10.51
C GLY A 275 9.07 -4.02 9.43
N ALA A 276 9.26 -2.71 9.30
CA ALA A 276 9.97 -2.07 8.19
C ALA A 276 11.38 -2.63 7.95
N ARG A 277 12.13 -2.92 9.01
CA ARG A 277 13.48 -3.46 8.90
C ARG A 277 13.47 -4.84 8.24
N TRP A 278 12.67 -5.76 8.77
CA TRP A 278 12.56 -7.13 8.24
C TRP A 278 12.06 -7.09 6.79
N LEU A 279 11.07 -6.25 6.51
CA LEU A 279 10.53 -6.11 5.16
C LEU A 279 11.60 -5.58 4.19
N ALA A 280 12.37 -4.56 4.56
CA ALA A 280 13.44 -4.03 3.72
C ALA A 280 14.54 -5.05 3.46
N GLU A 281 14.94 -5.84 4.46
CA GLU A 281 15.92 -6.92 4.33
C GLU A 281 15.39 -8.02 3.38
N THR A 282 14.14 -8.44 3.54
CA THR A 282 13.47 -9.43 2.69
C THR A 282 13.36 -8.95 1.25
N LEU A 283 12.89 -7.71 1.03
CA LEU A 283 12.80 -7.11 -0.29
C LEU A 283 14.18 -6.99 -0.95
N THR A 284 15.21 -6.58 -0.21
CA THR A 284 16.57 -6.47 -0.73
C THR A 284 17.12 -7.82 -1.17
N SER A 285 16.95 -8.85 -0.35
CA SER A 285 17.42 -10.21 -0.64
C SER A 285 16.68 -10.84 -1.82
N TRP A 286 15.38 -10.64 -1.93
CA TRP A 286 14.56 -11.27 -2.96
C TRP A 286 14.57 -10.50 -4.30
N MET A 287 14.43 -9.17 -4.25
CA MET A 287 14.40 -8.31 -5.45
C MET A 287 15.78 -8.09 -6.06
N GLY A 288 16.82 -7.91 -5.24
CA GLY A 288 18.16 -7.56 -5.71
C GLY A 288 18.66 -8.45 -6.85
N PRO A 289 18.78 -9.78 -6.66
CA PRO A 289 19.25 -10.68 -7.72
C PRO A 289 18.36 -10.73 -8.97
N ARG A 290 17.08 -10.36 -8.84
CA ARG A 290 16.12 -10.34 -9.94
C ARG A 290 16.21 -9.08 -10.76
N LEU A 291 16.50 -7.95 -10.13
CA LEU A 291 16.63 -6.65 -10.80
C LEU A 291 18.04 -6.39 -11.37
N ASP A 292 19.07 -7.12 -10.91
CA ASP A 292 20.43 -7.01 -11.47
C ASP A 292 20.59 -7.67 -12.85
N ARG A 293 19.63 -8.47 -13.28
CA ARG A 293 19.69 -9.26 -14.54
C ARG A 293 19.11 -8.52 -15.75
N GLY A 294 18.63 -7.32 -15.58
CA GLY A 294 18.12 -6.45 -16.63
C GLY A 294 19.04 -5.28 -16.83
#